data_fd602bfc1a255c57f11aca8fdbd26d70
#
_entry.id   fd602bfc1a255c57f11aca8fdbd26d70
#
_cell.length_a   1.000
_cell.length_b   1.000
_cell.length_c   1.000
_cell.angle_alpha   90.00
_cell.angle_beta   90.00
_cell.angle_gamma   90.00
#
_symmetry.space_group_name_H-M   'P 1'
#
loop_
_entity.id
_entity.type
_entity.pdbx_description
1 polymer ?
#
loop_
_entity_poly.entity_id
_entity_poly.type
_entity_poly.pdbx_seq_one_letter_code
_entity_poly.pdbx_strand_id
1 'polypeptide(L)'
;MRKIFLSIAAAVAVAPCAYAAEQSTIILDLSKSTTELTFNAGNGSWTGTYDDDAESIESQCFSFQHFSFGEWNTWWGFTASNSADNKQPTNTLTHQWSNMAAGGILLNEDGTVKLDDFGAPVVSKDMPYLVAFYSQSMSARPVVMTFNDGKLYEPQSVYVNLNSYTFYSLMFGDGFARAFTNGDKFTLTIHGVAADETEKTVEVSLGSFSNGDLTAAKGWKYVDLTALGAVNELYFSLSSTDSGPYGANTPFYFCIDKLAVTPAAGSAAGMMAADQTSVTYDRDSKTVSVNGADFAAVYDSLGAKVFQSDDKTFSLASLPAGVYVVKAGNSSIKIAR
;
A
#
# COMPACT_ATOMS: atom_id res chain seq x y z
N MET A 1 -12.60 -82.32 -6.51
CA MET A 1 -11.88 -81.23 -5.83
C MET A 1 -11.70 -80.08 -6.81
N ARG A 2 -12.53 -79.03 -6.72
CA ARG A 2 -12.41 -77.83 -7.55
C ARG A 2 -11.58 -76.79 -6.78
N LYS A 3 -10.43 -76.37 -7.32
CA LYS A 3 -9.60 -75.30 -6.77
C LYS A 3 -10.18 -73.97 -7.25
N ILE A 4 -10.61 -73.11 -6.30
CA ILE A 4 -11.01 -71.73 -6.55
C ILE A 4 -9.73 -70.88 -6.44
N PHE A 5 -9.36 -70.22 -7.55
CA PHE A 5 -8.32 -69.16 -7.54
C PHE A 5 -8.98 -67.83 -7.22
N LEU A 6 -8.58 -67.24 -6.08
CA LEU A 6 -9.00 -65.92 -5.68
C LEU A 6 -7.96 -64.92 -6.23
N SER A 7 -8.36 -64.14 -7.21
CA SER A 7 -7.51 -63.07 -7.76
C SER A 7 -7.72 -61.80 -6.93
N ILE A 8 -6.69 -61.38 -6.21
CA ILE A 8 -6.68 -60.07 -5.50
C ILE A 8 -6.17 -59.02 -6.52
N ALA A 9 -7.08 -58.15 -6.96
CA ALA A 9 -6.72 -56.98 -7.73
C ALA A 9 -6.31 -55.86 -6.73
N ALA A 10 -5.04 -55.52 -6.68
CA ALA A 10 -4.53 -54.35 -5.96
C ALA A 10 -4.80 -53.11 -6.79
N ALA A 11 -5.73 -52.28 -6.34
CA ALA A 11 -5.96 -50.93 -6.90
C ALA A 11 -4.83 -50.02 -6.39
N VAL A 12 -3.92 -49.65 -7.26
CA VAL A 12 -2.92 -48.59 -7.02
C VAL A 12 -3.66 -47.26 -7.17
N ALA A 13 -3.96 -46.62 -6.06
CA ALA A 13 -4.42 -45.24 -6.06
C ALA A 13 -3.24 -44.29 -6.40
N VAL A 14 -3.18 -43.85 -7.64
CA VAL A 14 -2.30 -42.75 -8.03
C VAL A 14 -2.92 -41.45 -7.50
N ALA A 15 -2.38 -40.96 -6.40
CA ALA A 15 -2.73 -39.60 -5.94
C ALA A 15 -2.23 -38.61 -7.01
N PRO A 16 -3.07 -37.68 -7.50
CA PRO A 16 -2.60 -36.63 -8.38
C PRO A 16 -1.60 -35.76 -7.58
N CYS A 17 -0.33 -35.76 -7.94
CA CYS A 17 0.58 -34.69 -7.59
C CYS A 17 0.01 -33.41 -8.22
N ALA A 18 -0.66 -32.61 -7.42
CA ALA A 18 -0.93 -31.23 -7.80
C ALA A 18 0.44 -30.55 -7.92
N TYR A 19 0.89 -30.32 -9.13
CA TYR A 19 1.99 -29.39 -9.40
C TYR A 19 1.48 -28.02 -8.96
N ALA A 20 1.94 -27.55 -7.80
CA ALA A 20 1.77 -26.16 -7.44
C ALA A 20 2.54 -25.38 -8.51
N ALA A 21 1.82 -24.63 -9.34
CA ALA A 21 2.45 -23.67 -10.24
C ALA A 21 3.31 -22.77 -9.36
N GLU A 22 4.60 -22.63 -9.67
CA GLU A 22 5.47 -21.67 -8.98
C GLU A 22 4.82 -20.31 -9.12
N GLN A 23 4.38 -19.77 -8.00
CA GLN A 23 3.77 -18.44 -7.96
C GLN A 23 4.90 -17.43 -8.13
N SER A 24 4.91 -16.73 -9.27
CA SER A 24 5.96 -15.77 -9.60
C SER A 24 5.86 -14.57 -8.64
N THR A 25 7.02 -14.14 -8.12
CA THR A 25 7.14 -12.92 -7.33
C THR A 25 6.80 -11.71 -8.21
N ILE A 26 5.95 -10.83 -7.69
CA ILE A 26 5.61 -9.54 -8.29
C ILE A 26 6.44 -8.49 -7.55
N ILE A 27 7.26 -7.75 -8.28
CA ILE A 27 8.08 -6.65 -7.75
C ILE A 27 7.48 -5.34 -8.25
N LEU A 28 7.23 -4.40 -7.34
CA LEU A 28 6.71 -3.07 -7.66
C LEU A 28 7.56 -2.39 -8.73
N ASP A 29 6.90 -2.01 -9.80
CA ASP A 29 7.48 -1.30 -10.94
C ASP A 29 6.58 -0.11 -11.31
N LEU A 30 6.94 1.09 -10.85
CA LEU A 30 6.16 2.29 -11.10
C LEU A 30 6.09 2.69 -12.58
N SER A 31 6.94 2.12 -13.45
CA SER A 31 6.80 2.30 -14.90
C SER A 31 5.57 1.58 -15.47
N LYS A 32 5.00 0.63 -14.70
CA LYS A 32 3.76 -0.09 -15.01
C LYS A 32 2.54 0.47 -14.28
N SER A 33 2.68 1.66 -13.69
CA SER A 33 1.56 2.32 -13.03
C SER A 33 0.41 2.59 -14.01
N THR A 34 -0.81 2.31 -13.57
CA THR A 34 -2.04 2.73 -14.28
C THR A 34 -2.46 4.14 -13.90
N THR A 35 -1.99 4.65 -12.76
CA THR A 35 -2.03 6.07 -12.44
C THR A 35 -1.00 6.81 -13.28
N GLU A 36 -1.40 7.89 -13.94
CA GLU A 36 -0.47 8.72 -14.72
C GLU A 36 0.55 9.40 -13.78
N LEU A 37 1.81 9.02 -13.91
CA LEU A 37 2.90 9.59 -13.12
C LEU A 37 3.69 10.60 -13.95
N THR A 38 3.30 11.87 -13.88
CA THR A 38 4.05 13.01 -14.38
C THR A 38 4.69 13.76 -13.22
N PHE A 39 5.87 14.35 -13.45
CA PHE A 39 6.68 14.92 -12.38
C PHE A 39 6.99 16.39 -12.60
N ASN A 40 6.93 17.18 -11.52
CA ASN A 40 7.32 18.59 -11.53
C ASN A 40 8.82 18.74 -11.79
N ALA A 41 9.19 19.47 -12.83
CA ALA A 41 10.59 19.65 -13.24
C ALA A 41 11.46 20.32 -12.15
N GLY A 42 10.87 21.10 -11.24
CA GLY A 42 11.59 21.83 -10.21
C GLY A 42 12.00 21.02 -8.98
N ASN A 43 11.21 19.98 -8.62
CA ASN A 43 11.41 19.25 -7.38
C ASN A 43 11.22 17.73 -7.52
N GLY A 44 10.75 17.24 -8.66
CA GLY A 44 10.55 15.82 -8.92
C GLY A 44 9.31 15.21 -8.27
N SER A 45 8.43 15.98 -7.62
CA SER A 45 7.19 15.45 -7.06
C SER A 45 6.19 15.10 -8.16
N TRP A 46 5.38 14.08 -7.92
CA TRP A 46 4.21 13.78 -8.75
C TRP A 46 3.28 14.99 -8.84
N THR A 47 2.83 15.32 -10.04
CA THR A 47 1.94 16.48 -10.27
C THR A 47 0.59 16.35 -9.57
N GLY A 48 0.11 15.12 -9.35
CA GLY A 48 -1.12 14.82 -8.61
C GLY A 48 -1.02 14.96 -7.09
N THR A 49 0.18 15.26 -6.52
CA THR A 49 0.37 15.27 -5.05
C THR A 49 -0.56 16.25 -4.31
N TYR A 50 -0.96 17.33 -4.94
CA TYR A 50 -1.87 18.33 -4.37
C TYR A 50 -3.20 18.44 -5.14
N ASP A 51 -3.52 17.43 -5.93
CA ASP A 51 -4.77 17.35 -6.65
C ASP A 51 -5.80 16.59 -5.80
N ASP A 52 -6.89 17.26 -5.42
CA ASP A 52 -7.94 16.69 -4.56
C ASP A 52 -8.73 15.56 -5.26
N ASP A 53 -8.63 15.46 -6.57
CA ASP A 53 -9.20 14.36 -7.35
C ASP A 53 -8.23 13.16 -7.46
N ALA A 54 -6.97 13.33 -7.05
CA ALA A 54 -6.00 12.22 -7.03
C ALA A 54 -6.28 11.31 -5.83
N GLU A 55 -6.49 10.05 -6.12
CA GLU A 55 -6.80 9.03 -5.09
C GLU A 55 -5.55 8.22 -4.78
N SER A 56 -5.48 6.97 -5.24
CA SER A 56 -4.36 6.06 -5.01
C SER A 56 -3.40 6.02 -6.19
N ILE A 57 -2.14 5.65 -5.91
CA ILE A 57 -1.18 5.29 -6.95
C ILE A 57 -1.30 3.79 -7.19
N GLU A 58 -1.79 3.43 -8.38
CA GLU A 58 -2.04 2.05 -8.78
C GLU A 58 -0.89 1.53 -9.67
N SER A 59 -0.30 0.40 -9.31
CA SER A 59 0.70 -0.27 -10.13
C SER A 59 0.63 -1.78 -9.94
N GLN A 60 0.44 -2.53 -11.01
CA GLN A 60 0.33 -4.00 -10.97
C GLN A 60 -0.80 -4.43 -10.01
N CYS A 61 -0.51 -5.20 -8.96
CA CYS A 61 -1.48 -5.56 -7.91
C CYS A 61 -1.53 -4.58 -6.74
N PHE A 62 -0.71 -3.54 -6.72
CA PHE A 62 -0.56 -2.62 -5.60
C PHE A 62 -1.43 -1.38 -5.75
N SER A 63 -2.05 -0.96 -4.65
CA SER A 63 -2.79 0.29 -4.49
C SER A 63 -2.23 1.06 -3.30
N PHE A 64 -1.49 2.13 -3.54
CA PHE A 64 -0.90 2.98 -2.52
C PHE A 64 -1.81 4.18 -2.26
N GLN A 65 -2.40 4.24 -1.07
CA GLN A 65 -3.34 5.31 -0.73
C GLN A 65 -2.64 6.68 -0.71
N HIS A 66 -3.29 7.63 -1.37
CA HIS A 66 -2.90 9.03 -1.42
C HIS A 66 -4.08 9.89 -0.98
N PHE A 67 -3.80 10.90 -0.19
CA PHE A 67 -4.78 11.89 0.23
C PHE A 67 -4.18 13.26 0.06
N SER A 68 -4.94 14.18 -0.53
CA SER A 68 -4.57 15.59 -0.61
C SER A 68 -5.68 16.49 -0.11
N PHE A 69 -5.29 17.68 0.26
CA PHE A 69 -6.17 18.78 0.57
C PHE A 69 -5.55 20.04 -0.05
N GLY A 70 -5.79 20.22 -1.36
CA GLY A 70 -5.11 21.19 -2.21
C GLY A 70 -5.31 22.63 -1.74
N GLU A 71 -6.49 22.95 -1.18
CA GLU A 71 -6.77 24.29 -0.59
C GLU A 71 -5.77 24.66 0.51
N TRP A 72 -5.23 23.66 1.24
CA TRP A 72 -4.27 23.89 2.32
C TRP A 72 -2.85 23.46 1.95
N ASN A 73 -2.60 23.07 0.69
CA ASN A 73 -1.32 22.53 0.23
C ASN A 73 -0.77 21.44 1.17
N THR A 74 -1.62 20.52 1.59
CA THR A 74 -1.26 19.39 2.43
C THR A 74 -1.61 18.07 1.77
N TRP A 75 -0.87 17.04 2.11
CA TRP A 75 -1.11 15.67 1.66
C TRP A 75 -0.61 14.69 2.73
N TRP A 76 -1.02 13.44 2.65
CA TRP A 76 -0.51 12.34 3.45
C TRP A 76 -0.72 11.01 2.72
N GLY A 77 -0.17 9.93 3.27
CA GLY A 77 -0.13 8.65 2.56
C GLY A 77 1.08 8.55 1.65
N PHE A 78 0.91 8.03 0.46
CA PHE A 78 1.98 7.88 -0.53
C PHE A 78 1.86 8.90 -1.64
N THR A 79 3.00 9.36 -2.12
CA THR A 79 3.14 10.06 -3.41
C THR A 79 4.33 9.49 -4.17
N ALA A 80 4.40 9.73 -5.47
CA ALA A 80 5.55 9.35 -6.28
C ALA A 80 6.53 10.52 -6.45
N SER A 81 7.80 10.18 -6.62
CA SER A 81 8.85 11.15 -6.92
C SER A 81 9.93 10.55 -7.81
N ASN A 82 10.55 11.38 -8.65
CA ASN A 82 11.79 11.08 -9.36
C ASN A 82 12.93 12.03 -8.95
N SER A 83 12.80 12.73 -7.81
CA SER A 83 13.81 13.66 -7.33
C SER A 83 15.12 12.93 -7.00
N ALA A 84 16.23 13.43 -7.53
CA ALA A 84 17.58 12.94 -7.22
C ALA A 84 18.37 13.94 -6.35
N ASP A 85 17.75 14.99 -5.85
CA ASP A 85 18.40 16.01 -5.05
C ASP A 85 18.50 15.61 -3.58
N ASN A 86 19.57 14.94 -3.21
CA ASN A 86 19.86 14.50 -1.84
C ASN A 86 20.82 15.44 -1.09
N LYS A 87 21.05 16.65 -1.60
CA LYS A 87 21.94 17.63 -0.94
C LYS A 87 21.24 18.26 0.25
N GLN A 88 22.05 18.80 1.18
CA GLN A 88 21.52 19.58 2.29
C GLN A 88 20.79 20.82 1.77
N PRO A 89 19.49 20.98 2.07
CA PRO A 89 18.73 22.12 1.57
C PRO A 89 19.03 23.39 2.35
N THR A 90 18.85 24.53 1.70
CA THR A 90 18.76 25.83 2.38
C THR A 90 17.38 26.02 3.06
N ASN A 91 16.36 25.32 2.58
CA ASN A 91 15.05 25.22 3.17
C ASN A 91 14.64 23.74 3.19
N THR A 92 14.49 23.13 4.38
CA THR A 92 14.22 21.72 4.57
C THR A 92 12.92 21.25 3.90
N LEU A 93 11.88 22.07 3.88
CA LEU A 93 10.59 21.75 3.27
C LEU A 93 10.66 21.48 1.77
N THR A 94 11.66 22.05 1.07
CA THR A 94 11.82 21.80 -0.38
C THR A 94 12.33 20.41 -0.70
N HIS A 95 12.80 19.65 0.30
CA HIS A 95 13.39 18.32 0.15
C HIS A 95 12.48 17.17 0.63
N GLN A 96 11.21 17.43 0.85
CA GLN A 96 10.25 16.39 1.21
C GLN A 96 10.03 15.33 0.10
N TRP A 97 10.48 15.61 -1.13
CA TRP A 97 10.31 14.75 -2.31
C TRP A 97 11.50 13.85 -2.60
N SER A 98 12.67 14.13 -2.05
CA SER A 98 13.90 13.42 -2.37
C SER A 98 14.24 12.33 -1.33
N ASN A 99 15.06 11.37 -1.74
CA ASN A 99 15.63 10.36 -0.86
C ASN A 99 17.17 10.48 -0.80
N MET A 100 17.76 9.90 0.24
CA MET A 100 19.21 9.96 0.44
C MET A 100 20.00 9.12 -0.56
N ALA A 101 19.37 8.17 -1.27
CA ALA A 101 20.00 7.38 -2.34
C ALA A 101 20.04 8.12 -3.70
N ALA A 102 19.41 9.30 -3.84
CA ALA A 102 19.34 10.11 -5.04
C ALA A 102 18.70 9.43 -6.27
N GLY A 103 17.58 8.74 -6.06
CA GLY A 103 16.78 8.15 -7.13
C GLY A 103 16.18 6.80 -6.77
N GLY A 104 15.45 6.20 -7.72
CA GLY A 104 14.83 4.88 -7.58
C GLY A 104 15.74 3.75 -8.05
N ILE A 105 15.37 2.52 -7.72
CA ILE A 105 16.11 1.31 -8.01
C ILE A 105 15.80 0.82 -9.43
N LEU A 106 16.83 0.40 -10.16
CA LEU A 106 16.69 -0.22 -11.47
C LEU A 106 16.25 -1.68 -11.37
N LEU A 107 15.45 -2.12 -12.33
CA LEU A 107 15.17 -3.51 -12.58
C LEU A 107 16.00 -4.02 -13.78
N ASN A 108 16.29 -5.32 -13.79
CA ASN A 108 16.75 -6.04 -14.95
C ASN A 108 15.59 -6.28 -15.94
N GLU A 109 15.90 -6.74 -17.15
CA GLU A 109 14.89 -7.07 -18.16
C GLU A 109 13.90 -8.17 -17.72
N ASP A 110 14.35 -9.07 -16.85
CA ASP A 110 13.50 -10.11 -16.25
C ASP A 110 12.61 -9.64 -15.08
N GLY A 111 12.70 -8.34 -14.73
CA GLY A 111 11.93 -7.72 -13.65
C GLY A 111 12.52 -7.91 -12.25
N THR A 112 13.70 -8.53 -12.11
CA THR A 112 14.42 -8.62 -10.85
C THR A 112 15.14 -7.33 -10.52
N VAL A 113 15.44 -7.09 -9.23
CA VAL A 113 16.22 -5.93 -8.81
C VAL A 113 17.64 -6.01 -9.35
N LYS A 114 18.10 -4.96 -10.02
CA LYS A 114 19.48 -4.86 -10.51
C LYS A 114 20.41 -4.54 -9.34
N LEU A 115 21.38 -5.43 -9.11
CA LEU A 115 22.40 -5.27 -8.09
C LEU A 115 23.75 -4.94 -8.72
N ASP A 116 24.60 -4.23 -7.99
CA ASP A 116 26.00 -4.01 -8.34
C ASP A 116 26.88 -5.21 -7.91
N ASP A 117 28.17 -5.11 -8.15
CA ASP A 117 29.16 -6.16 -7.82
C ASP A 117 29.29 -6.42 -6.31
N PHE A 118 28.76 -5.54 -5.46
CA PHE A 118 28.77 -5.64 -4.01
C PHE A 118 27.41 -6.09 -3.44
N GLY A 119 26.42 -6.35 -4.31
CA GLY A 119 25.07 -6.75 -3.91
C GLY A 119 24.16 -5.60 -3.48
N ALA A 120 24.58 -4.35 -3.69
CA ALA A 120 23.74 -3.18 -3.43
C ALA A 120 22.83 -2.88 -4.65
N PRO A 121 21.61 -2.36 -4.46
CA PRO A 121 20.73 -2.01 -5.57
C PRO A 121 21.31 -0.86 -6.39
N VAL A 122 21.28 -1.02 -7.71
CA VAL A 122 21.71 0.04 -8.64
C VAL A 122 20.62 1.10 -8.71
N VAL A 123 21.01 2.35 -8.45
CA VAL A 123 20.10 3.51 -8.41
C VAL A 123 20.21 4.33 -9.68
N SER A 124 19.11 4.87 -10.15
CA SER A 124 19.04 5.84 -11.24
C SER A 124 18.16 7.03 -10.86
N LYS A 125 18.64 8.22 -11.18
CA LYS A 125 17.88 9.47 -11.02
C LYS A 125 16.62 9.55 -11.90
N ASP A 126 16.55 8.71 -12.93
CA ASP A 126 15.42 8.71 -13.88
C ASP A 126 14.31 7.73 -13.44
N MET A 127 14.58 6.94 -12.39
CA MET A 127 13.62 5.96 -11.88
C MET A 127 12.79 6.55 -10.73
N PRO A 128 11.45 6.48 -10.85
CA PRO A 128 10.57 6.93 -9.78
C PRO A 128 10.58 5.94 -8.61
N TYR A 129 10.25 6.47 -7.44
CA TYR A 129 10.06 5.75 -6.19
C TYR A 129 8.88 6.37 -5.41
N LEU A 130 8.44 5.73 -4.35
CA LEU A 130 7.38 6.25 -3.49
C LEU A 130 7.96 6.99 -2.30
N VAL A 131 7.38 8.15 -2.02
CA VAL A 131 7.58 8.93 -0.78
C VAL A 131 6.33 8.79 0.06
N ALA A 132 6.49 8.52 1.34
CA ALA A 132 5.41 8.43 2.31
C ALA A 132 5.50 9.56 3.31
N PHE A 133 4.36 10.16 3.61
CA PHE A 133 4.18 11.10 4.71
C PHE A 133 3.20 10.55 5.74
N TYR A 134 3.71 10.26 6.94
CA TYR A 134 2.93 9.76 8.05
C TYR A 134 2.40 10.90 8.90
N SER A 135 1.16 11.34 8.64
CA SER A 135 0.51 12.42 9.40
C SER A 135 -0.36 11.86 10.52
N GLN A 136 0.15 11.88 11.75
CA GLN A 136 -0.56 11.37 12.94
C GLN A 136 -1.89 12.07 13.23
N SER A 137 -2.04 13.34 12.80
CA SER A 137 -3.23 14.15 13.06
C SER A 137 -4.38 13.87 12.09
N MET A 138 -4.10 13.25 10.94
CA MET A 138 -5.08 13.08 9.85
C MET A 138 -5.79 11.73 9.91
N SER A 139 -5.12 10.67 10.33
CA SER A 139 -5.68 9.32 10.40
C SER A 139 -4.92 8.48 11.43
N ALA A 140 -5.59 7.46 11.98
CA ALA A 140 -4.94 6.44 12.81
C ALA A 140 -3.95 5.57 11.98
N ARG A 141 -4.25 5.37 10.69
CA ARG A 141 -3.40 4.67 9.71
C ARG A 141 -3.27 5.55 8.47
N PRO A 142 -2.38 6.57 8.49
CA PRO A 142 -2.31 7.54 7.39
C PRO A 142 -1.54 7.04 6.17
N VAL A 143 -0.79 5.95 6.28
CA VAL A 143 0.05 5.41 5.20
C VAL A 143 -0.30 3.94 5.00
N VAL A 144 -1.10 3.65 3.98
CA VAL A 144 -1.68 2.33 3.70
C VAL A 144 -1.43 1.92 2.25
N MET A 145 -1.13 0.64 2.05
CA MET A 145 -1.11 -0.03 0.77
C MET A 145 -2.03 -1.25 0.83
N THR A 146 -2.89 -1.39 -0.15
CA THR A 146 -3.78 -2.55 -0.33
C THR A 146 -3.51 -3.23 -1.67
N PHE A 147 -4.12 -4.39 -1.88
CA PHE A 147 -4.07 -5.07 -3.17
C PHE A 147 -5.36 -4.79 -3.95
N ASN A 148 -5.23 -4.23 -5.15
CA ASN A 148 -6.34 -3.76 -5.98
C ASN A 148 -7.19 -4.88 -6.60
N ASP A 149 -6.73 -6.13 -6.53
CA ASP A 149 -7.45 -7.32 -7.00
C ASP A 149 -8.16 -8.10 -5.87
N GLY A 150 -8.07 -7.61 -4.63
CA GLY A 150 -8.72 -8.18 -3.45
C GLY A 150 -8.17 -9.54 -3.00
N LYS A 151 -7.01 -9.97 -3.52
CA LYS A 151 -6.38 -11.22 -3.13
C LYS A 151 -5.45 -11.04 -1.94
N LEU A 152 -5.08 -12.18 -1.34
CA LEU A 152 -4.04 -12.23 -0.33
C LEU A 152 -2.67 -12.41 -0.99
N TYR A 153 -1.69 -11.72 -0.44
CA TYR A 153 -0.31 -11.83 -0.86
C TYR A 153 0.61 -12.05 0.34
N GLU A 154 1.71 -12.74 0.09
CA GLU A 154 2.80 -12.90 1.04
C GLU A 154 3.90 -11.90 0.70
N PRO A 155 4.07 -10.81 1.48
CA PRO A 155 5.17 -9.87 1.29
C PRO A 155 6.51 -10.58 1.48
N GLN A 156 7.41 -10.41 0.52
CA GLN A 156 8.73 -10.99 0.53
C GLN A 156 9.78 -9.99 1.03
N SER A 157 9.76 -8.80 0.46
CA SER A 157 10.72 -7.77 0.79
C SER A 157 10.28 -6.38 0.32
N VAL A 158 10.92 -5.35 0.87
CA VAL A 158 10.84 -3.98 0.38
C VAL A 158 12.20 -3.30 0.56
N TYR A 159 12.51 -2.35 -0.30
CA TYR A 159 13.61 -1.44 -0.06
C TYR A 159 13.08 -0.15 0.57
N VAL A 160 13.73 0.30 1.65
CA VAL A 160 13.39 1.52 2.36
C VAL A 160 14.57 2.49 2.38
N ASN A 161 14.27 3.79 2.40
CA ASN A 161 15.28 4.83 2.50
C ASN A 161 14.77 6.00 3.33
N LEU A 162 15.69 6.77 3.90
CA LEU A 162 15.32 8.06 4.48
C LEU A 162 15.01 9.09 3.39
N ASN A 163 13.92 9.80 3.62
CA ASN A 163 13.67 11.06 2.94
C ASN A 163 14.75 12.09 3.31
N SER A 164 15.19 12.92 2.35
CA SER A 164 16.28 13.87 2.59
C SER A 164 15.92 14.93 3.62
N TYR A 165 14.66 15.39 3.65
CA TYR A 165 14.19 16.31 4.68
C TYR A 165 14.34 15.69 6.08
N THR A 166 13.84 14.47 6.27
CA THR A 166 13.97 13.76 7.56
C THR A 166 15.44 13.56 7.91
N PHE A 167 16.28 13.09 6.98
CA PHE A 167 17.71 12.86 7.24
C PHE A 167 18.43 14.11 7.77
N TYR A 168 18.22 15.25 7.12
CA TYR A 168 18.87 16.50 7.53
C TYR A 168 18.29 17.07 8.82
N SER A 169 17.02 16.83 9.11
CA SER A 169 16.43 17.16 10.42
C SER A 169 17.04 16.30 11.55
N LEU A 170 17.26 14.98 11.32
CA LEU A 170 17.96 14.14 12.31
C LEU A 170 19.39 14.64 12.55
N MET A 171 20.07 15.10 11.51
CA MET A 171 21.48 15.53 11.55
C MET A 171 21.66 16.87 12.25
N PHE A 172 20.83 17.86 11.93
CA PHE A 172 21.06 19.26 12.27
C PHE A 172 19.91 19.91 13.04
N GLY A 173 18.78 19.22 13.15
CA GLY A 173 17.52 19.83 13.55
C GLY A 173 16.95 20.75 12.47
N ASP A 174 15.77 21.28 12.75
CA ASP A 174 15.09 22.29 11.95
C ASP A 174 14.31 23.24 12.88
N GLY A 175 13.31 23.96 12.36
CA GLY A 175 12.51 24.87 13.19
C GLY A 175 11.63 24.18 14.25
N PHE A 176 11.43 22.86 14.18
CA PHE A 176 10.61 22.04 15.07
C PHE A 176 11.40 20.91 15.71
N ALA A 177 12.13 20.13 14.92
CA ALA A 177 12.94 19.01 15.36
C ALA A 177 14.30 19.49 15.90
N ARG A 178 14.76 18.88 16.98
CA ARG A 178 16.17 19.01 17.40
C ARG A 178 17.05 18.02 16.65
N ALA A 179 18.34 18.32 16.53
CA ALA A 179 19.32 17.33 16.09
C ALA A 179 19.33 16.11 17.05
N PHE A 180 19.55 14.92 16.51
CA PHE A 180 19.67 13.71 17.28
C PHE A 180 20.94 13.71 18.14
N THR A 181 20.83 13.11 19.31
CA THR A 181 21.91 12.93 20.29
C THR A 181 21.97 11.46 20.73
N ASN A 182 22.98 11.09 21.53
CA ASN A 182 23.14 9.71 21.98
C ASN A 182 21.87 9.11 22.61
N GLY A 183 21.45 7.97 22.08
CA GLY A 183 20.26 7.25 22.46
C GLY A 183 19.03 7.51 21.59
N ASP A 184 19.09 8.51 20.71
CA ASP A 184 17.97 8.84 19.82
C ASP A 184 17.77 7.79 18.72
N LYS A 185 16.50 7.57 18.35
CA LYS A 185 16.07 6.59 17.36
C LYS A 185 14.94 7.13 16.49
N PHE A 186 14.97 6.75 15.23
CA PHE A 186 13.89 6.93 14.25
C PHE A 186 13.58 5.58 13.62
N THR A 187 12.39 5.07 13.87
CA THR A 187 11.99 3.71 13.52
C THR A 187 10.77 3.71 12.62
N LEU A 188 10.84 2.94 11.55
CA LEU A 188 9.71 2.56 10.70
C LEU A 188 9.20 1.20 11.19
N THR A 189 7.90 1.08 11.41
CA THR A 189 7.21 -0.19 11.61
C THR A 189 6.32 -0.49 10.43
N ILE A 190 6.51 -1.65 9.82
CA ILE A 190 5.72 -2.16 8.71
C ILE A 190 4.77 -3.19 9.30
N HIS A 191 3.47 -2.96 9.14
CA HIS A 191 2.40 -3.77 9.67
C HIS A 191 1.75 -4.56 8.54
N GLY A 192 1.61 -5.85 8.69
CA GLY A 192 0.86 -6.73 7.79
C GLY A 192 -0.44 -7.14 8.44
N VAL A 193 -1.56 -6.87 7.79
CA VAL A 193 -2.91 -7.24 8.25
C VAL A 193 -3.40 -8.43 7.45
N ALA A 194 -3.68 -9.53 8.15
CA ALA A 194 -4.24 -10.73 7.54
C ALA A 194 -5.76 -10.62 7.34
N ALA A 195 -6.36 -11.57 6.61
CA ALA A 195 -7.79 -11.57 6.32
C ALA A 195 -8.70 -11.69 7.58
N ASP A 196 -8.17 -12.24 8.66
CA ASP A 196 -8.84 -12.35 9.95
C ASP A 196 -8.56 -11.17 10.89
N GLU A 197 -8.03 -10.07 10.34
CA GLU A 197 -7.62 -8.85 11.06
C GLU A 197 -6.44 -9.04 12.04
N THR A 198 -5.81 -10.21 12.07
CA THR A 198 -4.57 -10.38 12.84
C THR A 198 -3.45 -9.57 12.22
N GLU A 199 -2.61 -8.99 13.08
CA GLU A 199 -1.53 -8.10 12.68
C GLU A 199 -0.19 -8.67 13.09
N LYS A 200 0.80 -8.57 12.18
CA LYS A 200 2.21 -8.81 12.44
C LYS A 200 3.03 -7.63 12.00
N THR A 201 4.19 -7.45 12.59
CA THR A 201 5.02 -6.27 12.35
C THR A 201 6.47 -6.64 12.06
N VAL A 202 7.12 -5.77 11.28
CA VAL A 202 8.57 -5.75 11.05
C VAL A 202 9.07 -4.34 11.35
N GLU A 203 10.01 -4.21 12.28
CA GLU A 203 10.62 -2.94 12.64
C GLU A 203 11.93 -2.69 11.88
N VAL A 204 12.11 -1.46 11.44
CA VAL A 204 13.30 -1.03 10.70
C VAL A 204 13.85 0.24 11.30
N SER A 205 15.08 0.21 11.81
CA SER A 205 15.79 1.45 12.18
C SER A 205 16.16 2.22 10.91
N LEU A 206 15.57 3.38 10.72
CA LEU A 206 15.91 4.32 9.67
C LEU A 206 17.01 5.31 10.13
N GLY A 207 17.09 5.59 11.43
CA GLY A 207 18.11 6.44 12.01
C GLY A 207 18.33 6.15 13.49
N SER A 208 19.55 6.15 13.95
CA SER A 208 19.93 6.09 15.37
C SER A 208 21.20 6.88 15.61
N PHE A 209 21.30 7.49 16.79
CA PHE A 209 22.49 8.25 17.17
C PHE A 209 23.15 7.58 18.37
N SER A 210 24.42 7.22 18.19
CA SER A 210 25.22 6.58 19.24
C SER A 210 26.70 6.93 19.10
N ASN A 211 27.41 7.03 20.22
CA ASN A 211 28.84 7.34 20.25
C ASN A 211 29.25 8.59 19.47
N GLY A 212 28.36 9.58 19.38
CA GLY A 212 28.61 10.81 18.64
C GLY A 212 28.30 10.78 17.14
N ASP A 213 27.81 9.64 16.63
CA ASP A 213 27.55 9.46 15.20
C ASP A 213 26.11 9.11 14.91
N LEU A 214 25.57 9.66 13.79
CA LEU A 214 24.29 9.29 13.21
C LEU A 214 24.47 8.11 12.24
N THR A 215 23.94 6.96 12.62
CA THR A 215 23.75 5.83 11.69
C THR A 215 22.36 5.96 11.05
N ALA A 216 22.31 6.17 9.74
CA ALA A 216 21.07 6.42 9.02
C ALA A 216 21.05 5.74 7.66
N ALA A 217 19.86 5.42 7.16
CA ALA A 217 19.65 4.79 5.85
C ALA A 217 19.89 5.80 4.72
N LYS A 218 21.16 5.96 4.30
CA LYS A 218 21.55 6.83 3.18
C LYS A 218 21.43 6.15 1.82
N GLY A 219 21.50 4.82 1.77
CA GLY A 219 21.21 3.98 0.59
C GLY A 219 19.92 3.24 0.78
N TRP A 220 19.41 2.61 -0.28
CA TRP A 220 18.28 1.72 -0.19
C TRP A 220 18.60 0.50 0.68
N LYS A 221 17.86 0.35 1.78
CA LYS A 221 18.01 -0.74 2.74
C LYS A 221 16.99 -1.82 2.43
N TYR A 222 17.47 -3.04 2.18
CA TYR A 222 16.64 -4.22 2.04
C TYR A 222 15.99 -4.59 3.37
N VAL A 223 14.70 -4.92 3.36
CA VAL A 223 13.94 -5.37 4.51
C VAL A 223 13.20 -6.65 4.12
N ASP A 224 13.46 -7.73 4.83
CA ASP A 224 12.73 -8.99 4.72
C ASP A 224 11.35 -8.84 5.39
N LEU A 225 10.28 -9.16 4.66
CA LEU A 225 8.89 -9.07 5.11
C LEU A 225 8.24 -10.45 5.28
N THR A 226 8.94 -11.53 5.08
CA THR A 226 8.38 -12.90 5.09
C THR A 226 7.71 -13.27 6.42
N ALA A 227 8.14 -12.64 7.52
CA ALA A 227 7.53 -12.83 8.85
C ALA A 227 6.07 -12.36 8.94
N LEU A 228 5.62 -11.47 8.03
CA LEU A 228 4.25 -10.95 8.00
C LEU A 228 3.24 -12.04 7.60
N GLY A 229 3.65 -13.00 6.74
CA GLY A 229 2.77 -14.04 6.20
C GLY A 229 1.79 -13.47 5.17
N ALA A 230 0.67 -14.17 4.96
CA ALA A 230 -0.34 -13.75 4.00
C ALA A 230 -1.16 -12.58 4.54
N VAL A 231 -1.23 -11.49 3.78
CA VAL A 231 -1.90 -10.24 4.16
C VAL A 231 -2.81 -9.71 3.04
N ASN A 232 -3.80 -8.90 3.38
CA ASN A 232 -4.61 -8.11 2.45
C ASN A 232 -4.24 -6.62 2.47
N GLU A 233 -3.50 -6.18 3.49
CA GLU A 233 -3.10 -4.78 3.68
C GLU A 233 -1.69 -4.72 4.30
N LEU A 234 -0.91 -3.75 3.86
CA LEU A 234 0.24 -3.25 4.59
C LEU A 234 -0.03 -1.81 5.01
N TYR A 235 0.25 -1.48 6.27
CA TYR A 235 0.31 -0.08 6.66
C TYR A 235 1.62 0.22 7.37
N PHE A 236 1.96 1.50 7.44
CA PHE A 236 3.27 1.94 7.87
C PHE A 236 3.13 2.99 8.96
N SER A 237 3.91 2.85 10.02
CA SER A 237 3.97 3.85 11.08
C SER A 237 5.40 4.24 11.39
N LEU A 238 5.58 5.47 11.88
CA LEU A 238 6.87 6.01 12.27
C LEU A 238 6.88 6.36 13.75
N SER A 239 8.03 6.20 14.38
CA SER A 239 8.29 6.68 15.73
C SER A 239 9.62 7.40 15.81
N SER A 240 9.71 8.42 16.67
CA SER A 240 10.91 9.18 16.96
C SER A 240 11.02 9.42 18.45
N THR A 241 12.24 9.38 18.96
CA THR A 241 12.54 9.79 20.36
C THR A 241 12.50 11.32 20.53
N ASP A 242 12.62 12.08 19.44
CA ASP A 242 12.37 13.52 19.48
C ASP A 242 10.88 13.79 19.36
N SER A 243 10.23 13.94 20.53
CA SER A 243 8.78 14.14 20.63
C SER A 243 8.45 15.19 21.70
N GLY A 244 7.31 15.83 21.52
CA GLY A 244 6.78 16.86 22.40
C GLY A 244 5.30 16.64 22.74
N PRO A 245 4.62 17.63 23.32
CA PRO A 245 3.21 17.53 23.71
C PRO A 245 2.25 17.25 22.55
N TYR A 246 2.66 17.53 21.32
CA TYR A 246 1.85 17.37 20.10
C TYR A 246 2.28 16.17 19.25
N GLY A 247 3.09 15.26 19.78
CA GLY A 247 3.64 14.12 19.07
C GLY A 247 5.11 14.30 18.70
N ALA A 248 5.56 13.61 17.65
CA ALA A 248 6.94 13.71 17.20
C ALA A 248 7.23 15.07 16.57
N ASN A 249 8.41 15.63 16.88
CA ASN A 249 8.92 16.84 16.25
C ASN A 249 9.66 16.54 14.94
N THR A 250 10.24 15.33 14.83
CA THR A 250 10.92 14.83 13.63
C THR A 250 9.96 14.79 12.45
N PRO A 251 10.33 15.26 11.25
CA PRO A 251 9.52 15.10 10.04
C PRO A 251 9.30 13.63 9.73
N PHE A 252 8.03 13.20 9.62
CA PHE A 252 7.64 11.82 9.46
C PHE A 252 7.51 11.42 7.99
N TYR A 253 8.66 11.47 7.27
CA TYR A 253 8.78 11.02 5.89
C TYR A 253 9.76 9.86 5.77
N PHE A 254 9.42 8.94 4.88
CA PHE A 254 10.31 7.87 4.43
C PHE A 254 10.05 7.55 2.95
N CYS A 255 10.91 6.74 2.34
CA CYS A 255 10.75 6.32 0.96
C CYS A 255 10.76 4.80 0.88
N ILE A 256 9.98 4.25 -0.06
CA ILE A 256 10.01 2.82 -0.41
C ILE A 256 10.15 2.64 -1.91
N ASP A 257 10.74 1.52 -2.28
CA ASP A 257 10.82 1.05 -3.67
C ASP A 257 10.85 -0.47 -3.71
N LYS A 258 10.50 -1.06 -4.86
CA LYS A 258 10.61 -2.50 -5.16
C LYS A 258 10.02 -3.40 -4.07
N LEU A 259 8.82 -3.05 -3.57
CA LEU A 259 8.04 -3.98 -2.76
C LEU A 259 7.81 -5.26 -3.56
N ALA A 260 8.20 -6.40 -3.00
CA ALA A 260 8.08 -7.70 -3.61
C ALA A 260 7.05 -8.55 -2.86
N VAL A 261 6.12 -9.16 -3.58
CA VAL A 261 5.08 -10.03 -3.02
C VAL A 261 4.91 -11.28 -3.86
N THR A 262 4.45 -12.37 -3.26
CA THR A 262 3.94 -13.55 -3.97
C THR A 262 2.46 -13.73 -3.67
N PRO A 263 1.62 -14.15 -4.64
CA PRO A 263 0.25 -14.51 -4.32
C PRO A 263 0.24 -15.60 -3.22
N ALA A 264 -0.60 -15.46 -2.20
CA ALA A 264 -0.67 -16.45 -1.13
C ALA A 264 -1.22 -17.79 -1.65
N ALA A 265 -0.67 -18.90 -1.15
CA ALA A 265 -1.15 -20.24 -1.52
C ALA A 265 -2.63 -20.38 -1.11
N GLY A 266 -3.49 -20.75 -2.05
CA GLY A 266 -4.94 -20.83 -1.82
C GLY A 266 -5.71 -19.58 -2.24
N SER A 267 -5.07 -18.44 -2.52
CA SER A 267 -5.75 -17.28 -3.07
C SER A 267 -6.33 -17.53 -4.47
N ALA A 268 -5.77 -18.46 -5.24
CA ALA A 268 -6.36 -18.95 -6.50
C ALA A 268 -7.45 -20.02 -6.28
N ALA A 269 -7.49 -20.68 -5.13
CA ALA A 269 -8.49 -21.69 -4.75
C ALA A 269 -9.51 -21.14 -3.74
N GLY A 270 -9.22 -20.03 -3.09
CA GLY A 270 -10.11 -19.30 -2.18
C GLY A 270 -11.12 -18.40 -2.86
N MET A 271 -11.24 -18.44 -4.19
CA MET A 271 -12.47 -18.05 -4.89
C MET A 271 -13.58 -19.12 -4.72
N MET A 272 -13.64 -19.77 -3.59
CA MET A 272 -14.88 -20.26 -3.02
C MET A 272 -15.51 -19.04 -2.31
N ALA A 273 -16.29 -18.28 -3.09
CA ALA A 273 -17.43 -17.53 -2.63
C ALA A 273 -17.34 -16.99 -1.18
N ALA A 274 -16.35 -16.14 -0.85
CA ALA A 274 -16.69 -14.97 -0.06
C ALA A 274 -17.60 -14.19 -1.01
N ASP A 275 -18.89 -14.15 -0.69
CA ASP A 275 -19.92 -13.48 -1.45
C ASP A 275 -19.35 -12.25 -2.16
N GLN A 276 -19.15 -12.35 -3.49
CA GLN A 276 -18.91 -11.16 -4.28
C GLN A 276 -20.20 -10.37 -4.22
N THR A 277 -20.35 -9.63 -3.15
CA THR A 277 -21.44 -8.68 -3.07
C THR A 277 -21.23 -7.67 -4.19
N SER A 278 -22.08 -7.70 -5.18
CA SER A 278 -22.08 -6.71 -6.23
C SER A 278 -23.42 -5.98 -6.23
N VAL A 279 -23.35 -4.67 -6.41
CA VAL A 279 -24.51 -3.81 -6.57
C VAL A 279 -24.42 -3.13 -7.93
N THR A 280 -25.45 -3.32 -8.75
CA THR A 280 -25.57 -2.65 -10.04
C THR A 280 -26.87 -1.84 -10.11
N TYR A 281 -26.86 -0.77 -10.89
CA TYR A 281 -28.03 0.07 -11.09
C TYR A 281 -28.29 0.28 -12.58
N ASP A 282 -29.48 -0.14 -13.00
CA ASP A 282 -29.99 0.15 -14.33
C ASP A 282 -30.75 1.48 -14.29
N ARG A 283 -30.23 2.46 -14.99
CA ARG A 283 -30.73 3.84 -15.00
C ARG A 283 -32.07 3.96 -15.74
N ASP A 284 -32.31 3.12 -16.74
CA ASP A 284 -33.53 3.20 -17.56
C ASP A 284 -34.72 2.59 -16.82
N SER A 285 -34.56 1.43 -16.23
CA SER A 285 -35.57 0.76 -15.41
C SER A 285 -35.63 1.25 -13.97
N LYS A 286 -34.63 2.04 -13.53
CA LYS A 286 -34.42 2.50 -12.13
C LYS A 286 -34.33 1.34 -11.13
N THR A 287 -33.72 0.25 -11.55
CA THR A 287 -33.68 -1.00 -10.80
C THR A 287 -32.27 -1.24 -10.27
N VAL A 288 -32.17 -1.60 -8.99
CA VAL A 288 -30.95 -2.08 -8.35
C VAL A 288 -30.95 -3.59 -8.37
N SER A 289 -29.84 -4.21 -8.75
CA SER A 289 -29.60 -5.64 -8.61
C SER A 289 -28.45 -5.88 -7.64
N VAL A 290 -28.64 -6.80 -6.70
CA VAL A 290 -27.72 -7.16 -5.63
C VAL A 290 -27.41 -8.63 -5.69
N ASN A 291 -26.14 -8.98 -5.73
CA ASN A 291 -25.66 -10.35 -5.59
C ASN A 291 -24.79 -10.46 -4.33
N GLY A 292 -24.85 -11.57 -3.63
CA GLY A 292 -23.96 -11.89 -2.53
C GLY A 292 -24.21 -11.11 -1.22
N ALA A 293 -25.36 -10.45 -1.05
CA ALA A 293 -25.76 -9.86 0.23
C ALA A 293 -27.21 -10.24 0.58
N ASP A 294 -27.52 -10.33 1.86
CA ASP A 294 -28.86 -10.68 2.34
C ASP A 294 -29.83 -9.49 2.23
N PHE A 295 -29.32 -8.28 2.28
CA PHE A 295 -30.10 -7.04 2.13
C PHE A 295 -29.28 -5.92 1.51
N ALA A 296 -29.98 -4.91 0.98
CA ALA A 296 -29.38 -3.64 0.58
C ALA A 296 -30.07 -2.47 1.27
N ALA A 297 -29.30 -1.47 1.67
CA ALA A 297 -29.79 -0.22 2.24
C ALA A 297 -29.45 0.95 1.32
N VAL A 298 -30.39 1.90 1.19
CA VAL A 298 -30.25 3.11 0.38
C VAL A 298 -30.21 4.32 1.30
N TYR A 299 -29.21 5.16 1.11
CA TYR A 299 -28.98 6.39 1.87
C TYR A 299 -29.09 7.60 0.96
N ASP A 300 -29.61 8.68 1.46
CA ASP A 300 -29.63 9.98 0.78
C ASP A 300 -28.26 10.69 0.88
N SER A 301 -28.16 11.87 0.27
CA SER A 301 -26.95 12.69 0.27
C SER A 301 -26.53 13.21 1.66
N LEU A 302 -27.40 13.11 2.66
CA LEU A 302 -27.15 13.48 4.05
C LEU A 302 -26.77 12.26 4.91
N GLY A 303 -26.71 11.06 4.31
CA GLY A 303 -26.40 9.80 4.99
C GLY A 303 -27.60 9.19 5.76
N ALA A 304 -28.80 9.74 5.61
CA ALA A 304 -30.00 9.15 6.19
C ALA A 304 -30.45 7.93 5.38
N LYS A 305 -30.75 6.79 6.07
CA LYS A 305 -31.28 5.60 5.41
C LYS A 305 -32.72 5.86 4.99
N VAL A 306 -32.99 5.83 3.67
CA VAL A 306 -34.29 6.15 3.07
C VAL A 306 -35.05 4.93 2.54
N PHE A 307 -34.32 3.81 2.33
CA PHE A 307 -34.95 2.58 1.84
C PHE A 307 -34.08 1.36 2.23
N GLN A 308 -34.68 0.19 2.35
CA GLN A 308 -34.00 -1.09 2.54
C GLN A 308 -34.82 -2.20 1.86
N SER A 309 -34.15 -3.17 1.25
CA SER A 309 -34.76 -4.36 0.67
C SER A 309 -33.91 -5.59 0.91
N ASP A 310 -34.57 -6.71 1.13
CA ASP A 310 -33.99 -8.06 1.20
C ASP A 310 -34.08 -8.76 -0.17
N ASP A 311 -34.79 -8.14 -1.14
CA ASP A 311 -34.87 -8.64 -2.51
C ASP A 311 -33.58 -8.44 -3.26
N LYS A 312 -33.21 -9.45 -4.05
CA LYS A 312 -31.99 -9.36 -4.92
C LYS A 312 -32.13 -8.33 -6.04
N THR A 313 -33.35 -7.90 -6.34
CA THR A 313 -33.64 -6.88 -7.35
C THR A 313 -34.82 -6.03 -6.86
N PHE A 314 -34.65 -4.73 -6.79
CA PHE A 314 -35.69 -3.79 -6.34
C PHE A 314 -35.62 -2.46 -7.10
N SER A 315 -36.78 -1.80 -7.17
CA SER A 315 -36.89 -0.53 -7.90
C SER A 315 -36.79 0.67 -6.96
N LEU A 316 -36.04 1.68 -7.38
CA LEU A 316 -35.96 2.97 -6.71
C LEU A 316 -36.92 4.01 -7.33
N ALA A 317 -37.85 3.60 -8.20
CA ALA A 317 -38.75 4.52 -8.92
C ALA A 317 -39.65 5.34 -7.98
N SER A 318 -39.85 4.92 -6.75
CA SER A 318 -40.64 5.64 -5.74
C SER A 318 -39.88 6.75 -5.00
N LEU A 319 -38.54 6.74 -5.02
CA LEU A 319 -37.75 7.76 -4.36
C LEU A 319 -37.76 9.08 -5.15
N PRO A 320 -37.63 10.26 -4.53
CA PRO A 320 -37.47 11.55 -5.21
C PRO A 320 -36.23 11.60 -6.10
N ALA A 321 -36.18 12.54 -7.07
CA ALA A 321 -34.96 12.80 -7.81
C ALA A 321 -33.85 13.29 -6.86
N GLY A 322 -32.66 12.72 -6.97
CA GLY A 322 -31.57 13.04 -6.05
C GLY A 322 -30.38 12.10 -6.19
N VAL A 323 -29.38 12.30 -5.35
CA VAL A 323 -28.20 11.45 -5.24
C VAL A 323 -28.37 10.50 -4.06
N TYR A 324 -28.11 9.21 -4.31
CA TYR A 324 -28.24 8.16 -3.32
C TYR A 324 -27.01 7.27 -3.32
N VAL A 325 -26.72 6.65 -2.18
CA VAL A 325 -25.75 5.58 -2.05
C VAL A 325 -26.51 4.29 -1.71
N VAL A 326 -26.37 3.27 -2.54
CA VAL A 326 -26.88 1.92 -2.25
C VAL A 326 -25.72 1.12 -1.68
N LYS A 327 -25.91 0.54 -0.50
CA LYS A 327 -24.94 -0.31 0.19
C LYS A 327 -25.51 -1.69 0.42
N ALA A 328 -24.75 -2.73 0.03
CA ALA A 328 -25.09 -4.13 0.28
C ALA A 328 -23.81 -4.89 0.64
N GLY A 329 -23.75 -5.46 1.85
CA GLY A 329 -22.53 -6.06 2.37
C GLY A 329 -21.36 -5.08 2.34
N ASN A 330 -20.27 -5.49 1.70
CA ASN A 330 -19.05 -4.67 1.51
C ASN A 330 -19.06 -3.83 0.21
N SER A 331 -20.12 -3.94 -0.61
CA SER A 331 -20.23 -3.20 -1.86
C SER A 331 -21.11 -1.97 -1.72
N SER A 332 -20.78 -0.90 -2.42
CA SER A 332 -21.62 0.28 -2.51
C SER A 332 -21.52 0.93 -3.89
N ILE A 333 -22.61 1.57 -4.32
CA ILE A 333 -22.67 2.34 -5.56
C ILE A 333 -23.36 3.69 -5.32
N LYS A 334 -22.80 4.77 -5.85
CA LYS A 334 -23.44 6.07 -5.89
C LYS A 334 -24.28 6.18 -7.16
N ILE A 335 -25.52 6.59 -7.02
CA ILE A 335 -26.49 6.73 -8.12
C ILE A 335 -27.08 8.12 -8.12
N ALA A 336 -27.33 8.66 -9.32
CA ALA A 336 -28.15 9.84 -9.54
C ALA A 336 -29.48 9.39 -10.16
N ARG A 337 -30.58 9.77 -9.54
CA ARG A 337 -31.93 9.46 -9.97
C ARG A 337 -32.67 10.71 -10.46
#